data_e83a188dc91277857098b2eea29c9bdd
#
_entry.id   e83a188dc91277857098b2eea29c9bdd
#
_cell.length_a   1.000
_cell.length_b   1.000
_cell.length_c   1.000
_cell.angle_alpha   90.00
_cell.angle_beta   90.00
_cell.angle_gamma   90.00
#
_symmetry.space_group_name_H-M   'P 1'
#
loop_
_entity.id
_entity.type
_entity.pdbx_description
1 polymer ?
#
loop_
_entity_poly.entity_id
_entity_poly.type
_entity_poly.pdbx_seq_one_letter_code
_entity_poly.pdbx_strand_id
1 'polypeptide(L)'
;MTGDARIDTRAEATLLAFDYGEKRIGVAVGNTLTGHARALTVFENRSREYRFEIAGQLIAEWKPMTVIVGLPMHPDGAPHEMTQLATRFGNQLNGRFSVPVSWVDERYSSVEAKAEMKRNGVKMNAKGRYDDIDAEAARVILQQYLDGLDDQS
;
A
#
# COMPACT_ATOMS: atom_id res chain seq x y z
N MET A 1 3.72 11.70 29.20
CA MET A 1 3.47 11.79 28.71
C MET A 1 2.97 11.75 28.25
N THR A 2 2.84 11.89 28.05
CA THR A 2 2.46 11.90 27.52
C THR A 2 2.08 11.87 26.86
N GLY A 3 2.02 11.96 26.93
CA GLY A 3 1.64 11.92 26.24
C GLY A 3 1.37 12.25 25.38
N ASP A 4 1.62 12.37 25.22
CA ASP A 4 1.34 12.72 24.30
C ASP A 4 1.26 12.05 23.33
N ALA A 5 0.81 11.50 23.83
CA ALA A 5 0.60 10.66 22.85
C ALA A 5 0.06 11.28 21.69
N ARG A 6 -0.37 12.37 21.89
CA ARG A 6 -0.80 12.91 20.89
C ARG A 6 0.14 13.02 20.04
N ILE A 7 0.01 12.45 19.16
CA ILE A 7 0.94 12.38 18.37
C ILE A 7 1.16 13.58 17.77
N ASP A 8 2.24 14.03 17.92
CA ASP A 8 2.72 15.06 17.12
C ASP A 8 2.70 14.50 15.72
N THR A 9 1.94 15.09 14.85
CA THR A 9 1.86 14.63 13.48
C THR A 9 3.20 14.71 12.77
N ARG A 10 4.15 15.42 13.35
CA ARG A 10 5.48 15.47 12.81
C ARG A 10 6.38 14.40 13.40
N ALA A 11 5.88 13.64 14.35
CA ALA A 11 6.64 12.53 14.87
C ALA A 11 6.75 11.46 13.83
N GLU A 12 7.86 10.75 13.86
CA GLU A 12 8.08 9.69 12.91
C GLU A 12 7.09 8.56 13.12
N ALA A 13 6.37 8.24 12.08
CA ALA A 13 5.47 7.10 12.08
C ALA A 13 5.57 6.40 10.75
N THR A 14 5.72 5.09 10.81
CA THR A 14 5.85 4.25 9.62
C THR A 14 4.47 3.85 9.14
N LEU A 15 4.30 3.84 7.84
CA LEU A 15 3.07 3.38 7.19
C LEU A 15 3.44 2.30 6.19
N LEU A 16 2.58 1.28 6.08
CA LEU A 16 2.72 0.27 5.04
C LEU A 16 1.52 0.35 4.12
N ALA A 17 1.74 0.15 2.84
CA ALA A 17 0.66 0.10 1.88
C ALA A 17 0.71 -1.21 1.12
N PHE A 18 -0.46 -1.77 0.85
CA PHE A 18 -0.61 -2.99 0.07
C PHE A 18 -1.49 -2.71 -1.13
N ASP A 19 -0.98 -3.07 -2.30
CA ASP A 19 -1.76 -3.02 -3.53
C ASP A 19 -2.19 -4.46 -3.81
N TYR A 20 -3.42 -4.79 -3.42
CA TYR A 20 -3.92 -6.16 -3.49
C TYR A 20 -4.27 -6.52 -4.92
N GLY A 21 -3.52 -7.43 -5.51
CA GLY A 21 -3.78 -7.91 -6.86
C GLY A 21 -4.16 -9.38 -6.86
N GLU A 22 -4.72 -9.83 -7.96
CA GLU A 22 -5.15 -11.22 -8.09
C GLU A 22 -3.98 -12.19 -7.95
N LYS A 23 -2.87 -11.87 -8.57
CA LYS A 23 -1.71 -12.76 -8.60
C LYS A 23 -0.58 -12.30 -7.69
N ARG A 24 -0.46 -11.01 -7.45
CA ARG A 24 0.63 -10.45 -6.67
C ARG A 24 0.13 -9.32 -5.82
N ILE A 25 0.79 -9.12 -4.71
CA ILE A 25 0.49 -8.01 -3.81
C ILE A 25 1.74 -7.16 -3.71
N GLY A 26 1.63 -5.90 -4.15
CA GLY A 26 2.72 -4.94 -4.04
C GLY A 26 2.72 -4.29 -2.67
N VAL A 27 3.90 -3.94 -2.19
CA VAL A 27 4.05 -3.36 -0.85
C VAL A 27 4.95 -2.14 -0.93
N ALA A 28 4.54 -1.09 -0.25
CA ALA A 28 5.36 0.11 -0.10
C ALA A 28 5.43 0.51 1.36
N VAL A 29 6.46 1.24 1.71
CA VAL A 29 6.63 1.75 3.07
C VAL A 29 6.86 3.25 2.98
N GLY A 30 6.31 3.98 3.94
CA GLY A 30 6.46 5.43 3.98
C GLY A 30 6.61 5.90 5.41
N ASN A 31 6.93 7.17 5.54
CA ASN A 31 7.21 7.78 6.83
C ASN A 31 6.57 9.14 6.88
N THR A 32 5.82 9.42 7.93
CA THR A 32 5.10 10.69 8.04
C THR A 32 6.04 11.86 8.24
N LEU A 33 7.21 11.63 8.81
CA LEU A 33 8.16 12.71 9.05
C LEU A 33 8.74 13.23 7.72
N THR A 34 9.14 12.31 6.85
CA THR A 34 9.71 12.70 5.55
C THR A 34 8.63 13.01 4.52
N GLY A 35 7.44 12.45 4.70
CA GLY A 35 6.36 12.59 3.73
C GLY A 35 6.57 11.81 2.45
N HIS A 36 7.50 10.86 2.45
CA HIS A 36 7.84 10.10 1.24
C HIS A 36 7.57 8.63 1.40
N ALA A 37 7.13 8.02 0.30
CA ALA A 37 6.90 6.60 0.22
C ALA A 37 7.91 5.98 -0.75
N ARG A 38 8.25 4.72 -0.52
CA ARG A 38 9.10 3.98 -1.44
C ARG A 38 8.57 2.57 -1.63
N ALA A 39 8.82 2.01 -2.80
CA ALA A 39 8.46 0.64 -3.08
C ALA A 39 9.31 -0.27 -2.20
N LEU A 40 8.69 -1.29 -1.62
CA LEU A 40 9.38 -2.17 -0.70
C LEU A 40 9.57 -3.56 -1.28
N THR A 41 8.48 -4.22 -1.65
CA THR A 41 8.58 -5.59 -2.13
C THR A 41 7.27 -5.99 -2.81
N VAL A 42 7.28 -7.19 -3.37
CA VAL A 42 6.09 -7.81 -3.97
C VAL A 42 6.11 -9.27 -3.53
N PHE A 43 4.95 -9.81 -3.20
CA PHE A 43 4.87 -11.23 -2.93
C PHE A 43 3.67 -11.82 -3.66
N GLU A 44 3.74 -13.12 -3.93
CA GLU A 44 2.68 -13.79 -4.66
C GLU A 44 1.42 -13.92 -3.80
N ASN A 45 0.28 -13.71 -4.42
CA ASN A 45 -0.99 -13.86 -3.74
C ASN A 45 -1.42 -15.32 -3.88
N ARG A 46 -0.91 -16.15 -2.98
CA ARG A 46 -1.17 -17.58 -2.97
C ARG A 46 -2.35 -17.89 -2.05
N SER A 47 -2.19 -18.88 -1.20
CA SER A 47 -3.22 -19.24 -0.26
C SER A 47 -3.45 -18.14 0.76
N ARG A 48 -4.58 -18.25 1.45
CA ARG A 48 -4.90 -17.31 2.51
C ARG A 48 -3.85 -17.35 3.61
N GLU A 49 -3.40 -18.55 3.98
CA GLU A 49 -2.40 -18.70 5.03
C GLU A 49 -1.09 -18.04 4.64
N TYR A 50 -0.65 -18.25 3.43
CA TYR A 50 0.59 -17.66 2.96
C TYR A 50 0.49 -16.13 2.92
N ARG A 51 -0.62 -15.64 2.40
CA ARG A 51 -0.85 -14.20 2.27
C ARG A 51 -0.74 -13.49 3.62
N PHE A 52 -1.38 -14.04 4.63
CA PHE A 52 -1.36 -13.41 5.94
C PHE A 52 -0.09 -13.69 6.72
N GLU A 53 0.61 -14.77 6.39
CA GLU A 53 1.91 -15.00 6.97
C GLU A 53 2.89 -13.92 6.53
N ILE A 54 2.94 -13.63 5.23
CA ILE A 54 3.85 -12.62 4.71
C ILE A 54 3.45 -11.22 5.20
N ALA A 55 2.15 -10.91 5.11
CA ALA A 55 1.68 -9.60 5.58
C ALA A 55 1.98 -9.41 7.06
N GLY A 56 1.79 -10.46 7.87
CA GLY A 56 2.09 -10.39 9.29
C GLY A 56 3.56 -10.18 9.58
N GLN A 57 4.43 -10.82 8.79
CA GLN A 57 5.87 -10.61 8.94
C GLN A 57 6.24 -9.16 8.66
N LEU A 58 5.66 -8.58 7.61
CA LEU A 58 5.94 -7.20 7.25
C LEU A 58 5.43 -6.24 8.33
N ILE A 59 4.24 -6.50 8.85
CA ILE A 59 3.69 -5.66 9.91
C ILE A 59 4.54 -5.75 11.16
N ALA A 60 5.01 -6.96 11.50
CA ALA A 60 5.87 -7.14 12.67
C ALA A 60 7.22 -6.45 12.49
N GLU A 61 7.74 -6.49 11.28
CA GLU A 61 9.03 -5.89 11.00
C GLU A 61 8.98 -4.37 11.02
N TRP A 62 7.98 -3.80 10.35
CA TRP A 62 7.90 -2.35 10.18
C TRP A 62 7.09 -1.64 11.24
N LYS A 63 6.26 -2.37 11.97
CA LYS A 63 5.43 -1.84 13.06
C LYS A 63 4.71 -0.57 12.63
N PRO A 64 3.91 -0.65 11.55
CA PRO A 64 3.27 0.56 11.02
C PRO A 64 2.19 1.08 11.98
N MET A 65 2.07 2.39 11.99
CA MET A 65 0.98 3.04 12.72
C MET A 65 -0.34 2.75 12.04
N THR A 66 -0.34 2.69 10.72
CA THR A 66 -1.52 2.44 9.91
C THR A 66 -1.10 1.68 8.67
N VAL A 67 -1.99 0.81 8.21
CA VAL A 67 -1.82 0.09 6.96
C VAL A 67 -2.78 0.69 5.94
N ILE A 68 -2.29 0.96 4.75
CA ILE A 68 -3.07 1.53 3.66
C ILE A 68 -3.31 0.43 2.64
N VAL A 69 -4.55 0.26 2.22
CA VAL A 69 -4.88 -0.74 1.21
C VAL A 69 -5.51 -0.03 0.02
N GLY A 70 -4.99 -0.27 -1.17
CA GLY A 70 -5.56 0.29 -2.37
C GLY A 70 -6.83 -0.46 -2.76
N LEU A 71 -7.86 0.26 -3.13
CA LEU A 71 -9.11 -0.32 -3.59
C LEU A 71 -9.17 -0.20 -5.11
N PRO A 72 -9.09 -1.31 -5.84
CA PRO A 72 -9.20 -1.26 -7.29
C PRO A 72 -10.64 -0.91 -7.68
N MET A 73 -10.78 0.06 -8.54
CA MET A 73 -12.08 0.50 -9.02
C MET A 73 -12.00 0.66 -10.53
N HIS A 74 -13.14 0.58 -11.20
CA HIS A 74 -13.20 0.90 -12.61
C HIS A 74 -13.02 2.42 -12.79
N PRO A 75 -12.59 2.87 -13.97
CA PRO A 75 -12.36 4.32 -14.17
C PRO A 75 -13.58 5.19 -13.88
N ASP A 76 -14.79 4.64 -14.04
CA ASP A 76 -16.01 5.40 -13.76
C ASP A 76 -16.38 5.41 -12.28
N GLY A 77 -15.55 4.77 -11.43
CA GLY A 77 -15.82 4.71 -10.00
C GLY A 77 -16.64 3.52 -9.56
N ALA A 78 -17.09 2.68 -10.49
CA ALA A 78 -17.85 1.50 -10.13
C ALA A 78 -16.93 0.47 -9.48
N PRO A 79 -17.44 -0.34 -8.53
CA PRO A 79 -16.60 -1.35 -7.91
C PRO A 79 -16.09 -2.36 -8.93
N HIS A 80 -14.83 -2.71 -8.79
CA HIS A 80 -14.19 -3.75 -9.56
C HIS A 80 -14.45 -5.08 -8.84
N GLU A 81 -14.38 -6.19 -9.56
CA GLU A 81 -14.54 -7.49 -8.88
C GLU A 81 -13.47 -7.69 -7.81
N MET A 82 -12.32 -7.07 -7.94
CA MET A 82 -11.28 -7.15 -6.92
C MET A 82 -11.53 -6.23 -5.73
N THR A 83 -12.48 -5.31 -5.83
CA THR A 83 -12.74 -4.35 -4.75
C THR A 83 -13.14 -5.07 -3.46
N GLN A 84 -14.02 -6.05 -3.57
CA GLN A 84 -14.47 -6.82 -2.40
C GLN A 84 -13.33 -7.60 -1.78
N LEU A 85 -12.47 -8.17 -2.61
CA LEU A 85 -11.34 -8.96 -2.12
C LEU A 85 -10.34 -8.07 -1.39
N ALA A 86 -10.07 -6.89 -1.95
CA ALA A 86 -9.17 -5.94 -1.30
C ALA A 86 -9.75 -5.44 0.01
N THR A 87 -11.05 -5.17 0.03
CA THR A 87 -11.73 -4.73 1.25
C THR A 87 -11.63 -5.80 2.33
N ARG A 88 -11.88 -7.05 1.94
CA ARG A 88 -11.81 -8.16 2.89
C ARG A 88 -10.38 -8.33 3.41
N PHE A 89 -9.41 -8.20 2.51
CA PHE A 89 -8.01 -8.31 2.90
C PHE A 89 -7.67 -7.28 3.98
N GLY A 90 -8.05 -6.02 3.77
CA GLY A 90 -7.79 -4.97 4.75
C GLY A 90 -8.51 -5.22 6.07
N ASN A 91 -9.76 -5.65 6.01
CA ASN A 91 -10.50 -5.95 7.23
C ASN A 91 -9.86 -7.09 8.01
N GLN A 92 -9.34 -8.09 7.31
CA GLN A 92 -8.68 -9.20 7.97
C GLN A 92 -7.33 -8.81 8.54
N LEU A 93 -6.61 -7.88 7.90
CA LEU A 93 -5.39 -7.36 8.48
C LEU A 93 -5.68 -6.66 9.80
N ASN A 94 -6.73 -5.86 9.82
CA ASN A 94 -7.15 -5.19 11.05
C ASN A 94 -7.49 -6.20 12.14
N GLY A 95 -8.28 -7.20 11.80
CA GLY A 95 -8.72 -8.19 12.77
C GLY A 95 -7.63 -9.10 13.27
N ARG A 96 -6.70 -9.49 12.39
CA ARG A 96 -5.65 -10.43 12.77
C ARG A 96 -4.49 -9.77 13.50
N PHE A 97 -4.15 -8.55 13.12
CA PHE A 97 -2.93 -7.91 13.63
C PHE A 97 -3.19 -6.67 14.45
N SER A 98 -4.45 -6.34 14.67
CA SER A 98 -4.84 -5.19 15.49
C SER A 98 -4.19 -3.90 15.02
N VAL A 99 -4.11 -3.72 13.70
CA VAL A 99 -3.51 -2.54 13.11
C VAL A 99 -4.61 -1.75 12.39
N PRO A 100 -4.65 -0.42 12.56
CA PRO A 100 -5.62 0.39 11.81
C PRO A 100 -5.39 0.26 10.32
N VAL A 101 -6.48 0.26 9.55
CA VAL A 101 -6.42 0.13 8.10
C VAL A 101 -7.23 1.27 7.49
N SER A 102 -6.65 1.89 6.47
CA SER A 102 -7.34 2.90 5.66
C SER A 102 -7.29 2.48 4.21
N TRP A 103 -8.25 2.89 3.43
CA TRP A 103 -8.31 2.52 2.02
C TRP A 103 -8.13 3.75 1.15
N VAL A 104 -7.51 3.56 -0.01
CA VAL A 104 -7.31 4.61 -1.00
C VAL A 104 -7.85 4.09 -2.33
N ASP A 105 -8.67 4.90 -3.00
CA ASP A 105 -9.19 4.56 -4.32
C ASP A 105 -8.03 4.64 -5.31
N GLU A 106 -7.75 3.52 -5.97
CA GLU A 106 -6.58 3.44 -6.86
C GLU A 106 -6.95 3.49 -8.34
N ARG A 107 -8.13 4.05 -8.67
CA ARG A 107 -8.55 4.11 -10.08
C ARG A 107 -7.47 4.60 -11.02
N TYR A 108 -6.69 5.57 -10.58
CA TYR A 108 -5.67 6.17 -11.42
C TYR A 108 -4.25 5.82 -11.02
N SER A 109 -4.06 5.20 -9.88
CA SER A 109 -2.71 4.96 -9.36
C SER A 109 -1.88 4.04 -10.22
N SER A 110 -2.45 2.93 -10.65
CA SER A 110 -1.72 1.98 -11.49
C SER A 110 -1.38 2.58 -12.84
N VAL A 111 -2.31 3.35 -13.41
CA VAL A 111 -2.07 4.00 -14.68
C VAL A 111 -0.93 5.01 -14.54
N GLU A 112 -0.96 5.78 -13.47
CA GLU A 112 0.08 6.76 -13.20
C GLU A 112 1.44 6.11 -13.01
N ALA A 113 1.48 5.04 -12.23
CA ALA A 113 2.73 4.34 -11.97
C ALA A 113 3.32 3.79 -13.28
N LYS A 114 2.48 3.18 -14.11
CA LYS A 114 2.93 2.63 -15.39
C LYS A 114 3.41 3.74 -16.31
N ALA A 115 2.72 4.85 -16.33
CA ALA A 115 3.13 5.98 -17.16
C ALA A 115 4.46 6.55 -16.70
N GLU A 116 4.64 6.67 -15.38
CA GLU A 116 5.91 7.15 -14.83
C GLU A 116 7.06 6.22 -15.18
N MET A 117 6.86 4.93 -15.02
CA MET A 117 7.90 3.96 -15.32
C MET A 117 8.26 3.99 -16.80
N LYS A 118 7.27 4.14 -17.66
CA LYS A 118 7.50 4.21 -19.09
C LYS A 118 8.29 5.47 -19.44
N ARG A 119 7.94 6.60 -18.85
CA ARG A 119 8.66 7.85 -19.10
C ARG A 119 10.10 7.79 -18.64
N ASN A 120 10.32 7.07 -17.54
CA ASN A 120 11.65 6.96 -16.96
C ASN A 120 12.48 5.84 -17.61
N GLY A 121 11.91 5.15 -18.60
CA GLY A 121 12.64 4.09 -19.27
C GLY A 121 12.76 2.81 -18.47
N VAL A 122 11.91 2.63 -17.48
CA VAL A 122 11.93 1.41 -16.70
C VAL A 122 11.43 0.26 -17.55
N LYS A 123 12.12 -0.86 -17.53
CA LYS A 123 11.76 -2.04 -18.29
C LYS A 123 11.44 -3.18 -17.35
N MET A 124 10.78 -4.21 -17.90
CA MET A 124 10.57 -5.42 -17.12
C MET A 124 11.92 -5.97 -16.71
N ASN A 125 11.99 -6.62 -15.56
CA ASN A 125 13.23 -7.18 -15.10
C ASN A 125 13.62 -8.35 -16.03
N ALA A 126 14.80 -8.91 -15.80
CA ALA A 126 15.35 -9.95 -16.68
C ALA A 126 14.47 -11.18 -16.76
N LYS A 127 13.59 -11.38 -15.81
CA LYS A 127 12.69 -12.53 -15.79
C LYS A 127 11.35 -12.21 -16.43
N GLY A 128 11.17 -11.03 -16.99
CA GLY A 128 9.92 -10.63 -17.61
C GLY A 128 8.82 -10.35 -16.62
N ARG A 129 9.15 -10.03 -15.38
CA ARG A 129 8.15 -9.79 -14.35
C ARG A 129 7.81 -8.32 -14.24
N TYR A 130 6.63 -8.06 -13.72
CA TYR A 130 6.16 -6.70 -13.44
C TYR A 130 6.22 -6.38 -11.96
N ASP A 131 7.15 -7.01 -11.23
CA ASP A 131 7.26 -6.82 -9.79
C ASP A 131 7.46 -5.34 -9.44
N ASP A 132 8.30 -4.65 -10.22
CA ASP A 132 8.55 -3.24 -9.96
C ASP A 132 7.32 -2.40 -10.15
N ILE A 133 6.47 -2.77 -11.12
CA ILE A 133 5.23 -2.05 -11.37
C ILE A 133 4.27 -2.22 -10.20
N ASP A 134 4.16 -3.45 -9.67
CA ASP A 134 3.25 -3.72 -8.55
C ASP A 134 3.69 -2.98 -7.30
N ALA A 135 5.00 -2.99 -7.02
CA ALA A 135 5.50 -2.26 -5.85
C ALA A 135 5.40 -0.76 -6.07
N GLU A 136 5.60 -0.30 -7.30
CA GLU A 136 5.49 1.11 -7.61
C GLU A 136 4.03 1.58 -7.48
N ALA A 137 3.07 0.74 -7.86
CA ALA A 137 1.67 1.07 -7.68
C ALA A 137 1.35 1.25 -6.18
N ALA A 138 1.90 0.37 -5.33
CA ALA A 138 1.72 0.53 -3.89
C ALA A 138 2.35 1.83 -3.39
N ARG A 139 3.52 2.19 -3.93
CA ARG A 139 4.17 3.45 -3.57
C ARG A 139 3.30 4.65 -3.91
N VAL A 140 2.71 4.64 -5.11
CA VAL A 140 1.85 5.75 -5.54
C VAL A 140 0.63 5.87 -4.63
N ILE A 141 0.02 4.74 -4.27
CA ILE A 141 -1.10 4.71 -3.36
C ILE A 141 -0.72 5.34 -2.01
N LEU A 142 0.43 4.93 -1.50
CA LEU A 142 0.88 5.44 -0.21
C LEU A 142 1.24 6.91 -0.29
N GLN A 143 1.87 7.32 -1.38
CA GLN A 143 2.23 8.73 -1.55
C GLN A 143 1.00 9.61 -1.60
N GLN A 144 -0.08 9.15 -2.26
CA GLN A 144 -1.33 9.88 -2.27
C GLN A 144 -1.88 10.07 -0.86
N TYR A 145 -1.79 9.03 -0.05
CA TYR A 145 -2.24 9.11 1.33
C TYR A 145 -1.40 10.12 2.13
N LEU A 146 -0.09 10.06 1.96
CA LEU A 146 0.80 10.99 2.67
C LEU A 146 0.57 12.43 2.23
N ASP A 147 0.37 12.65 0.94
CA ASP A 147 0.09 13.98 0.42
C ASP A 147 -1.22 14.52 0.98
N GLY A 148 -2.20 13.65 1.15
CA GLY A 148 -3.48 14.03 1.72
C GLY A 148 -3.37 14.45 3.18
N LEU A 149 -2.44 13.86 3.92
CA LEU A 149 -2.21 14.26 5.32
C LEU A 149 -1.67 15.68 5.37
N ASP A 150 -0.77 16.03 4.47
CA ASP A 150 -0.24 17.39 4.40
C ASP A 150 -1.34 18.39 4.12
N ASP A 151 -2.26 18.04 3.22
CA ASP A 151 -3.35 18.93 2.85
C ASP A 151 -4.30 19.18 4.00
N GLN A 152 -4.32 18.32 4.98
CA GLN A 152 -5.22 18.44 6.12
C GLN A 152 -4.60 19.19 7.29
N SER A 153 -3.35 19.51 7.21
CA SER A 153 -2.68 20.20 8.32
C SER A 153 -2.63 21.74 8.15
#